data_14d813b91f0b305ce8e492fd121f513d
#
_entry.id   14d813b91f0b305ce8e492fd121f513d
#
_cell.length_a   1.000
_cell.length_b   1.000
_cell.length_c   1.000
_cell.angle_alpha   90.00
_cell.angle_beta   90.00
_cell.angle_gamma   90.00
#
_symmetry.space_group_name_H-M   'P 1'
#
loop_
_entity.id
_entity.type
_entity.pdbx_description
1 polymer ?
#
loop_
_entity_poly.entity_id
_entity_poly.type
_entity_poly.pdbx_seq_one_letter_code
_entity_poly.pdbx_strand_id
1 'polypeptide(L)'
;MIKYRQDIDGLRSLAILPVLFFHLGAIRLFPGGFVGVDVFFVISGYLITKIIYDDLSNERYSIARFYERRIRRIVPALIPVYLFVCVGALLLYFPSEGREIGRTVVSSIFFVSNILFYAKSGYFDAGAKTSPLLHTWSLSVEEQFYIVLPLLLVLILRFGFAVQRYVFVALTIISFVASVVMVRLQPEAAFYLLPFRAWELMLGSLISIGVVPAIRSRPLAEVVAGGGLLLIIGSILLISEKMPFPGLLAAPACLGAAALIHAGASFQTLSTRLLSLAPARFVGLISYSLYIWHWPDIWHWPVSYTHLTLPTIYSV
;
A
#
# COMPACT_ATOMS: atom_id res chain seq x y z
N MET A 1 21.21 10.11 11.71
CA MET A 1 19.81 9.91 12.12
C MET A 1 18.89 10.55 11.08
N ILE A 2 17.91 9.83 10.59
CA ILE A 2 16.91 10.37 9.64
C ILE A 2 16.09 11.42 10.39
N LYS A 3 16.03 12.64 9.83
CA LYS A 3 15.19 13.71 10.39
C LYS A 3 13.72 13.30 10.27
N TYR A 4 12.99 13.33 11.38
CA TYR A 4 11.56 13.06 11.41
C TYR A 4 10.80 14.06 10.55
N ARG A 5 9.85 13.57 9.73
CA ARG A 5 9.09 14.35 8.75
C ARG A 5 7.60 14.25 9.04
N GLN A 6 7.06 15.31 9.65
CA GLN A 6 5.65 15.42 10.02
C GLN A 6 4.70 15.44 8.80
N ASP A 7 5.17 16.00 7.70
CA ASP A 7 4.44 16.07 6.44
C ASP A 7 4.20 14.69 5.81
N ILE A 8 5.11 13.72 6.04
CA ILE A 8 4.91 12.34 5.60
C ILE A 8 3.80 11.66 6.43
N ASP A 9 3.70 11.92 7.72
CA ASP A 9 2.57 11.39 8.50
C ASP A 9 1.24 11.99 7.99
N GLY A 10 1.20 13.30 7.70
CA GLY A 10 0.04 13.90 7.07
C GLY A 10 -0.28 13.35 5.68
N LEU A 11 0.74 13.02 4.87
CA LEU A 11 0.52 12.35 3.58
C LEU A 11 -0.09 10.96 3.76
N ARG A 12 0.30 10.24 4.82
CA ARG A 12 -0.35 8.97 5.19
C ARG A 12 -1.81 9.15 5.57
N SER A 13 -2.19 10.27 6.22
CA SER A 13 -3.60 10.57 6.50
C SER A 13 -4.38 10.83 5.22
N LEU A 14 -3.79 11.58 4.28
CA LEU A 14 -4.39 11.83 2.95
C LEU A 14 -4.54 10.53 2.15
N ALA A 15 -3.70 9.53 2.38
CA ALA A 15 -3.80 8.22 1.76
C ALA A 15 -4.88 7.33 2.41
N ILE A 16 -4.91 7.24 3.76
CA ILE A 16 -5.80 6.30 4.46
C ILE A 16 -7.26 6.75 4.47
N LEU A 17 -7.55 8.04 4.66
CA LEU A 17 -8.94 8.50 4.80
C LEU A 17 -9.79 8.21 3.56
N PRO A 18 -9.33 8.48 2.32
CA PRO A 18 -10.09 8.12 1.13
C PRO A 18 -10.31 6.62 0.98
N VAL A 19 -9.33 5.78 1.37
CA VAL A 19 -9.48 4.31 1.38
C VAL A 19 -10.61 3.91 2.32
N LEU A 20 -10.64 4.45 3.54
CA LEU A 20 -11.69 4.14 4.51
C LEU A 20 -13.07 4.58 4.00
N PHE A 21 -13.20 5.83 3.55
CA PHE A 21 -14.48 6.36 3.05
C PHE A 21 -14.98 5.61 1.82
N PHE A 22 -14.08 5.22 0.93
CA PHE A 22 -14.42 4.39 -0.24
C PHE A 22 -15.05 3.06 0.19
N HIS A 23 -14.43 2.34 1.11
CA HIS A 23 -14.92 1.05 1.59
C HIS A 23 -16.15 1.17 2.52
N LEU A 24 -16.33 2.30 3.21
CA LEU A 24 -17.55 2.62 3.98
C LEU A 24 -18.77 3.00 3.11
N GLY A 25 -18.63 2.92 1.78
CA GLY A 25 -19.74 3.18 0.87
C GLY A 25 -19.84 4.65 0.42
N ALA A 26 -18.91 5.53 0.80
CA ALA A 26 -18.88 6.92 0.33
C ALA A 26 -18.28 7.04 -1.09
N ILE A 27 -18.53 6.06 -1.96
CA ILE A 27 -17.99 5.98 -3.34
C ILE A 27 -18.40 7.19 -4.17
N ARG A 28 -19.57 7.78 -3.93
CA ARG A 28 -20.00 8.99 -4.65
C ARG A 28 -19.12 10.21 -4.37
N LEU A 29 -18.54 10.31 -3.20
CA LEU A 29 -17.67 11.40 -2.80
C LEU A 29 -16.19 11.11 -3.10
N PHE A 30 -15.80 9.85 -3.00
CA PHE A 30 -14.42 9.39 -3.15
C PHE A 30 -14.33 8.17 -4.08
N PRO A 31 -14.71 8.30 -5.37
CA PRO A 31 -14.77 7.15 -6.28
C PRO A 31 -13.42 6.49 -6.52
N GLY A 32 -12.33 7.24 -6.41
CA GLY A 32 -10.95 6.78 -6.51
C GLY A 32 -10.26 6.61 -5.15
N GLY A 33 -11.00 6.48 -4.05
CA GLY A 33 -10.39 6.39 -2.72
C GLY A 33 -9.35 5.29 -2.58
N PHE A 34 -9.51 4.19 -3.33
CA PHE A 34 -8.57 3.08 -3.34
C PHE A 34 -7.15 3.43 -3.81
N VAL A 35 -6.96 4.54 -4.58
CA VAL A 35 -5.62 5.01 -4.99
C VAL A 35 -4.74 5.46 -3.80
N GLY A 36 -5.31 5.60 -2.62
CA GLY A 36 -4.53 5.82 -1.40
C GLY A 36 -3.51 4.72 -1.13
N VAL A 37 -3.76 3.49 -1.58
CA VAL A 37 -2.80 2.38 -1.48
C VAL A 37 -1.54 2.68 -2.30
N ASP A 38 -1.69 3.25 -3.50
CA ASP A 38 -0.57 3.62 -4.38
C ASP A 38 0.28 4.74 -3.75
N VAL A 39 -0.37 5.71 -3.10
CA VAL A 39 0.32 6.73 -2.29
C VAL A 39 1.13 6.09 -1.15
N PHE A 40 0.56 5.07 -0.45
CA PHE A 40 1.31 4.32 0.56
C PHE A 40 2.51 3.60 -0.02
N PHE A 41 2.41 2.99 -1.19
CA PHE A 41 3.55 2.34 -1.84
C PHE A 41 4.71 3.31 -2.10
N VAL A 42 4.43 4.52 -2.59
CA VAL A 42 5.47 5.54 -2.78
C VAL A 42 6.11 5.96 -1.45
N ILE A 43 5.30 6.19 -0.40
CA ILE A 43 5.80 6.53 0.94
C ILE A 43 6.68 5.40 1.47
N SER A 44 6.22 4.16 1.36
CA SER A 44 6.92 2.96 1.82
C SER A 44 8.24 2.77 1.10
N GLY A 45 8.25 2.89 -0.22
CA GLY A 45 9.46 2.84 -1.02
C GLY A 45 10.49 3.91 -0.61
N TYR A 46 10.03 5.16 -0.39
CA TYR A 46 10.88 6.24 0.07
C TYR A 46 11.51 5.95 1.44
N LEU A 47 10.68 5.61 2.43
CA LEU A 47 11.14 5.45 3.82
C LEU A 47 12.08 4.25 3.97
N ILE A 48 11.72 3.12 3.39
CA ILE A 48 12.53 1.90 3.52
C ILE A 48 13.85 2.01 2.79
N THR A 49 13.83 2.53 1.57
CA THR A 49 15.07 2.77 0.83
C THR A 49 15.99 3.71 1.59
N LYS A 50 15.45 4.79 2.16
CA LYS A 50 16.23 5.74 2.93
C LYS A 50 16.90 5.10 4.15
N ILE A 51 16.16 4.28 4.88
CA ILE A 51 16.70 3.57 6.07
C ILE A 51 17.83 2.63 5.65
N ILE A 52 17.61 1.79 4.63
CA ILE A 52 18.58 0.79 4.20
C ILE A 52 19.80 1.46 3.57
N TYR A 53 19.58 2.46 2.71
CA TYR A 53 20.65 3.18 2.02
C TYR A 53 21.53 3.94 3.02
N ASP A 54 20.93 4.64 4.00
CA ASP A 54 21.67 5.34 5.06
C ASP A 54 22.46 4.34 5.95
N ASP A 55 21.87 3.19 6.31
CA ASP A 55 22.54 2.17 7.13
C ASP A 55 23.69 1.50 6.34
N LEU A 56 23.50 1.19 5.06
CA LEU A 56 24.53 0.60 4.18
C LEU A 56 25.68 1.59 3.92
N SER A 57 25.37 2.84 3.61
CA SER A 57 26.37 3.87 3.33
C SER A 57 27.24 4.21 4.55
N ASN A 58 26.76 3.91 5.76
CA ASN A 58 27.50 4.11 7.01
C ASN A 58 28.03 2.79 7.61
N GLU A 59 28.06 1.71 6.85
CA GLU A 59 28.52 0.38 7.26
C GLU A 59 27.85 -0.17 8.54
N ARG A 60 26.61 0.25 8.80
CA ARG A 60 25.83 -0.14 9.99
C ARG A 60 24.68 -1.07 9.67
N TYR A 61 24.51 -1.43 8.41
CA TYR A 61 23.38 -2.27 7.98
C TYR A 61 23.50 -3.67 8.57
N SER A 62 22.40 -4.11 9.18
CA SER A 62 22.23 -5.48 9.67
C SER A 62 20.86 -5.97 9.24
N ILE A 63 20.82 -7.02 8.45
CA ILE A 63 19.59 -7.64 7.94
C ILE A 63 18.70 -8.10 9.12
N ALA A 64 19.28 -8.71 10.15
CA ALA A 64 18.56 -9.16 11.33
C ALA A 64 17.90 -7.99 12.07
N ARG A 65 18.65 -6.90 12.30
CA ARG A 65 18.14 -5.69 12.96
C ARG A 65 17.08 -4.98 12.12
N PHE A 66 17.21 -5.01 10.79
CA PHE A 66 16.20 -4.45 9.89
C PHE A 66 14.87 -5.20 10.04
N TYR A 67 14.87 -6.53 9.91
CA TYR A 67 13.64 -7.32 10.05
C TYR A 67 13.09 -7.32 11.48
N GLU A 68 13.92 -7.32 12.50
CA GLU A 68 13.48 -7.17 13.89
C GLU A 68 12.65 -5.90 14.09
N ARG A 69 13.12 -4.75 13.60
CA ARG A 69 12.37 -3.48 13.66
C ARG A 69 11.04 -3.55 12.91
N ARG A 70 11.02 -4.25 11.78
CA ARG A 70 9.78 -4.46 10.98
C ARG A 70 8.79 -5.34 11.71
N ILE A 71 9.21 -6.49 12.20
CA ILE A 71 8.38 -7.42 12.96
C ILE A 71 7.77 -6.73 14.18
N ARG A 72 8.57 -6.03 14.97
CA ARG A 72 8.10 -5.27 16.14
C ARG A 72 7.08 -4.18 15.80
N ARG A 73 7.07 -3.68 14.58
CA ARG A 73 6.13 -2.67 14.11
C ARG A 73 4.84 -3.26 13.56
N ILE A 74 4.91 -4.36 12.84
CA ILE A 74 3.81 -4.91 12.03
C ILE A 74 3.04 -5.98 12.80
N VAL A 75 3.75 -6.96 13.37
CA VAL A 75 3.15 -8.15 13.96
C VAL A 75 2.23 -7.85 15.16
N PRO A 76 2.57 -6.95 16.10
CA PRO A 76 1.70 -6.68 17.26
C PRO A 76 0.31 -6.16 16.88
N ALA A 77 0.18 -5.48 15.74
CA ALA A 77 -1.10 -4.99 15.27
C ALA A 77 -1.86 -6.03 14.43
N LEU A 78 -1.16 -6.95 13.75
CA LEU A 78 -1.78 -8.03 12.95
C LEU A 78 -2.35 -9.17 13.80
N ILE A 79 -1.69 -9.54 14.91
CA ILE A 79 -2.14 -10.63 15.77
C ILE A 79 -3.59 -10.46 16.21
N PRO A 80 -4.03 -9.33 16.78
CA PRO A 80 -5.42 -9.13 17.17
C PRO A 80 -6.40 -9.27 16.01
N VAL A 81 -6.04 -8.77 14.82
CA VAL A 81 -6.88 -8.89 13.61
C VAL A 81 -7.03 -10.36 13.20
N TYR A 82 -5.94 -11.13 13.18
CA TYR A 82 -6.03 -12.55 12.85
C TYR A 82 -6.84 -13.34 13.86
N LEU A 83 -6.67 -13.04 15.16
CA LEU A 83 -7.49 -13.67 16.21
C LEU A 83 -8.96 -13.32 16.04
N PHE A 84 -9.30 -12.04 15.79
CA PHE A 84 -10.66 -11.61 15.54
C PHE A 84 -11.28 -12.33 14.34
N VAL A 85 -10.57 -12.41 13.23
CA VAL A 85 -11.03 -13.11 12.01
C VAL A 85 -11.17 -14.62 12.25
N CYS A 86 -10.24 -15.27 12.94
CA CYS A 86 -10.31 -16.70 13.24
C CYS A 86 -11.48 -17.03 14.18
N VAL A 87 -11.68 -16.24 15.24
CA VAL A 87 -12.82 -16.42 16.17
C VAL A 87 -14.14 -16.22 15.43
N GLY A 88 -14.25 -15.16 14.62
CA GLY A 88 -15.42 -14.93 13.79
C GLY A 88 -15.68 -16.06 12.78
N ALA A 89 -14.64 -16.59 12.17
CA ALA A 89 -14.77 -17.73 11.26
C ALA A 89 -15.30 -18.99 11.95
N LEU A 90 -14.83 -19.27 13.16
CA LEU A 90 -15.28 -20.41 13.95
C LEU A 90 -16.74 -20.28 14.43
N LEU A 91 -17.18 -19.06 14.74
CA LEU A 91 -18.52 -18.83 15.30
C LEU A 91 -19.62 -18.66 14.25
N LEU A 92 -19.27 -18.13 13.06
CA LEU A 92 -20.25 -17.62 12.12
C LEU A 92 -20.26 -18.35 10.76
N TYR A 93 -19.27 -19.20 10.48
CA TYR A 93 -19.10 -19.83 9.17
C TYR A 93 -19.18 -21.33 9.18
N PHE A 94 -19.59 -21.89 8.05
CA PHE A 94 -19.49 -23.33 7.81
C PHE A 94 -18.01 -23.78 7.73
N PRO A 95 -17.71 -25.04 8.06
CA PRO A 95 -16.33 -25.57 8.02
C PRO A 95 -15.59 -25.41 6.68
N SER A 96 -16.32 -25.40 5.56
CA SER A 96 -15.77 -25.17 4.21
C SER A 96 -15.29 -23.72 4.05
N GLU A 97 -16.09 -22.76 4.46
CA GLU A 97 -15.78 -21.32 4.41
C GLU A 97 -14.67 -20.98 5.43
N GLY A 98 -14.76 -21.52 6.64
CA GLY A 98 -13.73 -21.37 7.68
C GLY A 98 -12.36 -21.85 7.21
N ARG A 99 -12.29 -22.92 6.41
CA ARG A 99 -11.03 -23.37 5.78
C ARG A 99 -10.46 -22.36 4.80
N GLU A 100 -11.31 -21.72 4.01
CA GLU A 100 -10.88 -20.68 3.06
C GLU A 100 -10.40 -19.42 3.79
N ILE A 101 -11.06 -19.02 4.86
CA ILE A 101 -10.59 -17.93 5.74
C ILE A 101 -9.24 -18.32 6.36
N GLY A 102 -9.10 -19.53 6.88
CA GLY A 102 -7.84 -20.05 7.42
C GLY A 102 -6.68 -20.02 6.41
N ARG A 103 -6.92 -20.40 5.15
CA ARG A 103 -5.94 -20.26 4.06
C ARG A 103 -5.51 -18.81 3.84
N THR A 104 -6.46 -17.87 3.93
CA THR A 104 -6.18 -16.46 3.78
C THR A 104 -5.37 -15.92 4.97
N VAL A 105 -5.68 -16.34 6.19
CA VAL A 105 -4.87 -16.01 7.39
C VAL A 105 -3.44 -16.51 7.22
N VAL A 106 -3.25 -17.78 6.86
CA VAL A 106 -1.93 -18.35 6.66
C VAL A 106 -1.16 -17.62 5.56
N SER A 107 -1.78 -17.36 4.41
CA SER A 107 -1.13 -16.63 3.32
C SER A 107 -0.75 -15.19 3.71
N SER A 108 -1.56 -14.55 4.56
CA SER A 108 -1.28 -13.21 5.07
C SER A 108 -0.12 -13.21 6.07
N ILE A 109 0.00 -14.22 6.94
CA ILE A 109 1.12 -14.39 7.87
C ILE A 109 2.45 -14.53 7.11
N PHE A 110 2.45 -15.25 5.98
CA PHE A 110 3.64 -15.44 5.13
C PHE A 110 3.81 -14.34 4.07
N PHE A 111 3.00 -13.28 4.09
CA PHE A 111 3.02 -12.19 3.11
C PHE A 111 2.93 -12.66 1.65
N VAL A 112 2.08 -13.65 1.40
CA VAL A 112 1.78 -14.18 0.06
C VAL A 112 0.28 -14.12 -0.28
N SER A 113 -0.50 -13.33 0.47
CA SER A 113 -1.95 -13.21 0.26
C SER A 113 -2.29 -12.59 -1.10
N ASN A 114 -1.44 -11.72 -1.65
CA ASN A 114 -1.58 -11.19 -2.99
C ASN A 114 -1.52 -12.28 -4.08
N ILE A 115 -0.65 -13.28 -3.92
CA ILE A 115 -0.55 -14.44 -4.82
C ILE A 115 -1.80 -15.32 -4.68
N LEU A 116 -2.28 -15.54 -3.45
CA LEU A 116 -3.51 -16.30 -3.20
C LEU A 116 -4.71 -15.62 -3.86
N PHE A 117 -4.87 -14.30 -3.71
CA PHE A 117 -5.99 -13.56 -4.30
C PHE A 117 -5.90 -13.51 -5.83
N TYR A 118 -4.71 -13.35 -6.40
CA TYR A 118 -4.50 -13.49 -7.82
C TYR A 118 -4.94 -14.87 -8.34
N ALA A 119 -4.52 -15.94 -7.68
CA ALA A 119 -4.88 -17.30 -8.10
C ALA A 119 -6.41 -17.57 -7.99
N LYS A 120 -7.09 -16.91 -7.05
CA LYS A 120 -8.55 -17.04 -6.87
C LYS A 120 -9.35 -16.20 -7.87
N SER A 121 -8.87 -15.03 -8.28
CA SER A 121 -9.60 -14.11 -9.17
C SER A 121 -9.84 -14.69 -10.58
N GLY A 122 -9.00 -15.60 -11.05
CA GLY A 122 -9.18 -16.27 -12.35
C GLY A 122 -10.29 -17.34 -12.39
N TYR A 123 -10.81 -17.79 -11.26
CA TYR A 123 -11.78 -18.90 -11.20
C TYR A 123 -13.14 -18.51 -10.57
N PHE A 124 -13.20 -17.51 -9.66
CA PHE A 124 -14.42 -17.05 -8.97
C PHE A 124 -14.30 -15.59 -8.54
N ASP A 125 -14.72 -14.68 -9.39
CA ASP A 125 -14.68 -13.22 -9.15
C ASP A 125 -15.43 -12.76 -7.88
N ALA A 126 -16.44 -13.50 -7.43
CA ALA A 126 -17.21 -13.21 -6.22
C ALA A 126 -16.50 -13.60 -4.92
N GLY A 127 -15.64 -14.65 -4.95
CA GLY A 127 -15.04 -15.21 -3.72
C GLY A 127 -13.89 -14.40 -3.13
N ALA A 128 -13.16 -13.62 -3.93
CA ALA A 128 -12.08 -12.78 -3.43
C ALA A 128 -12.61 -11.58 -2.62
N LYS A 129 -13.67 -10.95 -3.12
CA LYS A 129 -14.30 -9.76 -2.49
C LYS A 129 -14.95 -10.07 -1.13
N THR A 130 -15.26 -11.33 -0.86
CA THR A 130 -15.87 -11.77 0.40
C THR A 130 -14.84 -12.19 1.46
N SER A 131 -13.54 -12.02 1.22
CA SER A 131 -12.51 -12.37 2.20
C SER A 131 -12.32 -11.26 3.24
N PRO A 132 -12.38 -11.57 4.57
CA PRO A 132 -12.17 -10.58 5.62
C PRO A 132 -10.76 -10.00 5.69
N LEU A 133 -9.81 -10.61 4.99
CA LEU A 133 -8.41 -10.19 4.94
C LEU A 133 -7.99 -9.77 3.52
N LEU A 134 -8.94 -9.43 2.63
CA LEU A 134 -8.60 -9.06 1.26
C LEU A 134 -7.54 -7.94 1.21
N HIS A 135 -7.71 -6.89 2.02
CA HIS A 135 -6.81 -5.73 2.06
C HIS A 135 -5.33 -6.09 2.34
N THR A 136 -5.05 -7.28 2.90
CA THR A 136 -3.66 -7.71 3.20
C THR A 136 -2.81 -7.99 1.96
N TRP A 137 -3.43 -8.00 0.77
CA TRP A 137 -2.69 -8.15 -0.49
C TRP A 137 -1.62 -7.06 -0.67
N SER A 138 -1.94 -5.82 -0.35
CA SER A 138 -1.00 -4.70 -0.51
C SER A 138 0.16 -4.78 0.50
N LEU A 139 -0.13 -5.20 1.74
CA LEU A 139 0.90 -5.47 2.74
C LEU A 139 1.85 -6.58 2.28
N SER A 140 1.32 -7.63 1.63
CA SER A 140 2.15 -8.69 1.05
C SER A 140 3.07 -8.16 -0.06
N VAL A 141 2.57 -7.30 -0.96
CA VAL A 141 3.38 -6.65 -1.99
C VAL A 141 4.49 -5.80 -1.36
N GLU A 142 4.18 -5.02 -0.32
CA GLU A 142 5.17 -4.22 0.41
C GLU A 142 6.26 -5.08 1.03
N GLU A 143 5.90 -6.14 1.77
CA GLU A 143 6.88 -6.98 2.45
C GLU A 143 7.74 -7.78 1.47
N GLN A 144 7.17 -8.23 0.33
CA GLN A 144 7.95 -8.83 -0.75
C GLN A 144 8.98 -7.84 -1.32
N PHE A 145 8.58 -6.58 -1.52
CA PHE A 145 9.53 -5.54 -1.94
C PHE A 145 10.63 -5.31 -0.89
N TYR A 146 10.29 -5.37 0.40
CA TYR A 146 11.27 -5.22 1.49
C TYR A 146 12.24 -6.40 1.63
N ILE A 147 11.92 -7.56 1.05
CA ILE A 147 12.86 -8.67 0.91
C ILE A 147 13.81 -8.42 -0.28
N VAL A 148 13.28 -7.99 -1.41
CA VAL A 148 14.05 -7.81 -2.65
C VAL A 148 14.97 -6.59 -2.58
N LEU A 149 14.47 -5.47 -2.03
CA LEU A 149 15.19 -4.19 -2.03
C LEU A 149 16.57 -4.23 -1.33
N PRO A 150 16.73 -4.80 -0.11
CA PRO A 150 18.04 -4.87 0.54
C PRO A 150 19.05 -5.68 -0.28
N LEU A 151 18.62 -6.77 -0.88
CA LEU A 151 19.47 -7.61 -1.75
C LEU A 151 19.92 -6.83 -2.97
N LEU A 152 19.00 -6.09 -3.62
CA LEU A 152 19.32 -5.22 -4.75
C LEU A 152 20.31 -4.14 -4.32
N LEU A 153 20.10 -3.45 -3.21
CA LEU A 153 20.98 -2.39 -2.71
C LEU A 153 22.37 -2.91 -2.39
N VAL A 154 22.49 -4.03 -1.66
CA VAL A 154 23.82 -4.66 -1.38
C VAL A 154 24.54 -5.01 -2.66
N LEU A 155 23.82 -5.52 -3.67
CA LEU A 155 24.43 -5.88 -4.95
C LEU A 155 24.94 -4.66 -5.71
N ILE A 156 24.19 -3.57 -5.75
CA ILE A 156 24.50 -2.42 -6.59
C ILE A 156 25.33 -1.33 -5.90
N LEU A 157 25.39 -1.29 -4.55
CA LEU A 157 26.17 -0.28 -3.81
C LEU A 157 27.67 -0.35 -4.08
N ARG A 158 28.18 -1.54 -4.46
CA ARG A 158 29.58 -1.71 -4.87
C ARG A 158 29.92 -1.01 -6.19
N PHE A 159 28.91 -0.62 -6.96
CA PHE A 159 29.09 0.13 -8.20
C PHE A 159 28.89 1.64 -7.94
N GLY A 160 29.48 2.47 -8.82
CA GLY A 160 29.32 3.92 -8.70
C GLY A 160 27.86 4.39 -8.79
N PHE A 161 27.59 5.58 -8.26
CA PHE A 161 26.24 6.18 -8.19
C PHE A 161 25.50 6.21 -9.54
N ALA A 162 26.23 6.40 -10.65
CA ALA A 162 25.63 6.36 -11.99
C ALA A 162 24.96 5.01 -12.28
N VAL A 163 25.63 3.89 -11.97
CA VAL A 163 25.06 2.54 -12.17
C VAL A 163 23.84 2.35 -11.30
N GLN A 164 23.92 2.72 -10.01
CA GLN A 164 22.78 2.65 -9.09
C GLN A 164 21.57 3.40 -9.66
N ARG A 165 21.77 4.64 -10.09
CA ARG A 165 20.72 5.45 -10.72
C ARG A 165 20.11 4.78 -11.94
N TYR A 166 20.93 4.27 -12.86
CA TYR A 166 20.42 3.61 -14.07
C TYR A 166 19.62 2.35 -13.76
N VAL A 167 20.09 1.52 -12.82
CA VAL A 167 19.39 0.30 -12.40
C VAL A 167 18.02 0.64 -11.81
N PHE A 168 17.94 1.59 -10.88
CA PHE A 168 16.66 1.99 -10.28
C PHE A 168 15.70 2.59 -11.31
N VAL A 169 16.17 3.49 -12.18
CA VAL A 169 15.36 4.08 -13.24
C VAL A 169 14.87 3.00 -14.21
N ALA A 170 15.76 2.11 -14.65
CA ALA A 170 15.40 1.04 -15.59
C ALA A 170 14.34 0.10 -14.98
N LEU A 171 14.53 -0.36 -13.75
CA LEU A 171 13.56 -1.22 -13.07
C LEU A 171 12.20 -0.52 -12.85
N THR A 172 12.21 0.78 -12.51
CA THR A 172 10.98 1.57 -12.39
C THR A 172 10.24 1.63 -13.74
N ILE A 173 10.94 1.92 -14.83
CA ILE A 173 10.35 2.00 -16.18
C ILE A 173 9.84 0.62 -16.63
N ILE A 174 10.63 -0.43 -16.47
CA ILE A 174 10.24 -1.80 -16.84
C ILE A 174 8.98 -2.22 -16.10
N SER A 175 8.93 -2.03 -14.76
CA SER A 175 7.77 -2.35 -13.97
C SER A 175 6.54 -1.52 -14.35
N PHE A 176 6.72 -0.21 -14.61
CA PHE A 176 5.62 0.67 -15.06
C PHE A 176 5.07 0.25 -16.42
N VAL A 177 5.94 0.03 -17.41
CA VAL A 177 5.52 -0.44 -18.74
C VAL A 177 4.81 -1.79 -18.63
N ALA A 178 5.36 -2.71 -17.84
CA ALA A 178 4.72 -3.99 -17.58
C ALA A 178 3.34 -3.82 -16.93
N SER A 179 3.17 -2.90 -15.99
CA SER A 179 1.86 -2.56 -15.40
C SER A 179 0.86 -2.06 -16.44
N VAL A 180 1.28 -1.12 -17.32
CA VAL A 180 0.44 -0.55 -18.37
C VAL A 180 0.00 -1.60 -19.39
N VAL A 181 0.87 -2.54 -19.72
CA VAL A 181 0.56 -3.64 -20.65
C VAL A 181 -0.36 -4.66 -19.95
N MET A 182 0.00 -5.09 -18.75
CA MET A 182 -0.71 -6.16 -18.05
C MET A 182 -2.11 -5.76 -17.58
N VAL A 183 -2.37 -4.48 -17.30
CA VAL A 183 -3.73 -4.02 -16.97
C VAL A 183 -4.75 -4.28 -18.08
N ARG A 184 -4.27 -4.45 -19.33
CA ARG A 184 -5.12 -4.79 -20.49
C ARG A 184 -5.16 -6.28 -20.78
N LEU A 185 -4.10 -7.01 -20.47
CA LEU A 185 -3.97 -8.44 -20.77
C LEU A 185 -4.50 -9.32 -19.64
N GLN A 186 -4.13 -8.98 -18.39
CA GLN A 186 -4.50 -9.68 -17.16
C GLN A 186 -4.64 -8.66 -16.02
N PRO A 187 -5.77 -7.97 -15.89
CA PRO A 187 -5.99 -6.91 -14.90
C PRO A 187 -5.68 -7.36 -13.46
N GLU A 188 -6.04 -8.59 -13.10
CA GLU A 188 -5.82 -9.15 -11.78
C GLU A 188 -4.32 -9.33 -11.49
N ALA A 189 -3.53 -9.78 -12.47
CA ALA A 189 -2.08 -9.87 -12.34
C ALA A 189 -1.47 -8.48 -12.14
N ALA A 190 -1.91 -7.49 -12.94
CA ALA A 190 -1.47 -6.11 -12.81
C ALA A 190 -1.81 -5.53 -11.43
N PHE A 191 -2.94 -5.91 -10.84
CA PHE A 191 -3.40 -5.42 -9.56
C PHE A 191 -2.67 -6.06 -8.37
N TYR A 192 -2.53 -7.39 -8.35
CA TYR A 192 -2.07 -8.13 -7.18
C TYR A 192 -0.57 -8.42 -7.15
N LEU A 193 0.12 -8.51 -8.29
CA LEU A 193 1.48 -9.03 -8.31
C LEU A 193 2.55 -7.93 -8.27
N LEU A 194 3.56 -8.13 -7.41
CA LEU A 194 4.67 -7.19 -7.20
C LEU A 194 5.34 -6.68 -8.49
N PRO A 195 5.65 -7.49 -9.52
CA PRO A 195 6.35 -6.98 -10.70
C PRO A 195 5.64 -5.83 -11.41
N PHE A 196 4.32 -5.75 -11.32
CA PHE A 196 3.49 -4.74 -11.97
C PHE A 196 3.16 -3.56 -11.06
N ARG A 197 3.48 -3.66 -9.76
CA ARG A 197 3.28 -2.64 -8.73
C ARG A 197 4.60 -2.07 -8.18
N ALA A 198 5.73 -2.75 -8.44
CA ALA A 198 7.03 -2.38 -7.91
C ALA A 198 7.46 -0.95 -8.29
N TRP A 199 7.04 -0.44 -9.45
CA TRP A 199 7.36 0.92 -9.91
C TRP A 199 6.86 2.02 -8.95
N GLU A 200 5.76 1.78 -8.23
CA GLU A 200 5.20 2.72 -7.25
C GLU A 200 6.13 2.85 -6.03
N LEU A 201 6.60 1.71 -5.50
CA LEU A 201 7.59 1.68 -4.42
C LEU A 201 8.94 2.22 -4.91
N MET A 202 9.36 1.83 -6.11
CA MET A 202 10.64 2.28 -6.69
C MET A 202 10.64 3.79 -6.99
N LEU A 203 9.49 4.40 -7.32
CA LEU A 203 9.38 5.84 -7.48
C LEU A 203 9.76 6.57 -6.17
N GLY A 204 9.29 6.08 -5.03
CA GLY A 204 9.73 6.54 -3.70
C GLY A 204 11.22 6.31 -3.48
N SER A 205 11.74 5.17 -3.89
CA SER A 205 13.16 4.82 -3.79
C SER A 205 14.05 5.77 -4.60
N LEU A 206 13.66 6.15 -5.83
CA LEU A 206 14.38 7.11 -6.67
C LEU A 206 14.60 8.46 -5.97
N ILE A 207 13.58 8.94 -5.25
CA ILE A 207 13.69 10.18 -4.47
C ILE A 207 14.66 9.98 -3.31
N SER A 208 14.57 8.85 -2.64
CA SER A 208 15.38 8.53 -1.46
C SER A 208 16.86 8.47 -1.74
N ILE A 209 17.27 7.86 -2.85
CA ILE A 209 18.67 7.74 -3.26
C ILE A 209 19.21 9.00 -3.98
N GLY A 210 18.36 10.04 -4.15
CA GLY A 210 18.79 11.32 -4.73
C GLY A 210 18.97 11.31 -6.26
N VAL A 211 18.25 10.43 -6.98
CA VAL A 211 18.24 10.44 -8.46
C VAL A 211 17.63 11.73 -8.99
N VAL A 212 16.60 12.23 -8.31
CA VAL A 212 15.98 13.53 -8.65
C VAL A 212 16.74 14.64 -7.91
N PRO A 213 17.30 15.62 -8.64
CA PRO A 213 18.05 16.72 -8.01
C PRO A 213 17.18 17.52 -7.03
N ALA A 214 17.78 17.93 -5.91
CA ALA A 214 17.07 18.72 -4.91
C ALA A 214 16.54 20.04 -5.50
N ILE A 215 15.32 20.43 -5.11
CA ILE A 215 14.73 21.70 -5.52
C ILE A 215 15.52 22.84 -4.85
N ARG A 216 15.96 23.82 -5.65
CA ARG A 216 16.83 24.91 -5.19
C ARG A 216 16.09 26.20 -4.89
N SER A 217 14.82 26.33 -5.30
CA SER A 217 14.04 27.54 -5.08
C SER A 217 12.71 27.23 -4.40
N ARG A 218 12.32 28.10 -3.47
CA ARG A 218 11.07 27.93 -2.73
C ARG A 218 9.83 28.04 -3.65
N PRO A 219 9.74 28.98 -4.60
CA PRO A 219 8.60 29.06 -5.52
C PRO A 219 8.41 27.75 -6.31
N LEU A 220 9.49 27.14 -6.80
CA LEU A 220 9.40 25.87 -7.49
C LEU A 220 8.92 24.76 -6.57
N ALA A 221 9.40 24.74 -5.31
CA ALA A 221 8.91 23.76 -4.32
C ALA A 221 7.41 23.93 -4.03
N GLU A 222 6.91 25.17 -3.94
CA GLU A 222 5.46 25.45 -3.78
C GLU A 222 4.65 24.93 -4.97
N VAL A 223 5.11 25.16 -6.20
CA VAL A 223 4.43 24.67 -7.41
C VAL A 223 4.44 23.14 -7.46
N VAL A 224 5.58 22.50 -7.19
CA VAL A 224 5.72 21.05 -7.20
C VAL A 224 4.85 20.40 -6.12
N ALA A 225 4.87 20.94 -4.90
CA ALA A 225 4.05 20.42 -3.80
C ALA A 225 2.55 20.65 -4.02
N GLY A 226 2.16 21.84 -4.50
CA GLY A 226 0.77 22.16 -4.82
C GLY A 226 0.24 21.30 -5.95
N GLY A 227 1.00 21.15 -7.03
CA GLY A 227 0.70 20.24 -8.14
C GLY A 227 0.58 18.80 -7.69
N GLY A 228 1.50 18.34 -6.83
CA GLY A 228 1.46 16.99 -6.25
C GLY A 228 0.19 16.75 -5.43
N LEU A 229 -0.21 17.71 -4.61
CA LEU A 229 -1.46 17.62 -3.83
C LEU A 229 -2.69 17.56 -4.75
N LEU A 230 -2.73 18.39 -5.80
CA LEU A 230 -3.81 18.40 -6.79
C LEU A 230 -3.90 17.08 -7.57
N LEU A 231 -2.76 16.44 -7.91
CA LEU A 231 -2.74 15.16 -8.57
C LEU A 231 -3.33 14.05 -7.69
N ILE A 232 -3.03 14.02 -6.39
CA ILE A 232 -3.62 13.04 -5.46
C ILE A 232 -5.12 13.29 -5.31
N ILE A 233 -5.54 14.52 -5.04
CA ILE A 233 -6.96 14.87 -4.87
C ILE A 233 -7.72 14.58 -6.17
N GLY A 234 -7.17 14.97 -7.32
CA GLY A 234 -7.76 14.67 -8.62
C GLY A 234 -7.93 13.17 -8.87
N SER A 235 -6.93 12.37 -8.50
CA SER A 235 -7.03 10.89 -8.58
C SER A 235 -8.16 10.34 -7.71
N ILE A 236 -8.29 10.82 -6.48
CA ILE A 236 -9.34 10.39 -5.55
C ILE A 236 -10.74 10.74 -6.07
N LEU A 237 -10.89 11.88 -6.73
CA LEU A 237 -12.20 12.38 -7.18
C LEU A 237 -12.61 11.90 -8.59
N LEU A 238 -11.65 11.60 -9.47
CA LEU A 238 -11.90 11.35 -10.89
C LEU A 238 -11.73 9.89 -11.31
N ILE A 239 -10.89 9.13 -10.61
CA ILE A 239 -10.68 7.71 -10.92
C ILE A 239 -11.81 6.90 -10.29
N SER A 240 -12.23 5.82 -10.95
CA SER A 240 -13.22 4.89 -10.42
C SER A 240 -12.80 3.44 -10.67
N GLU A 241 -13.32 2.51 -9.89
CA GLU A 241 -13.05 1.06 -10.02
C GLU A 241 -13.49 0.44 -11.35
N LYS A 242 -14.30 1.17 -12.15
CA LYS A 242 -14.71 0.75 -13.49
C LYS A 242 -13.64 1.00 -14.56
N MET A 243 -12.64 1.80 -14.23
CA MET A 243 -11.54 2.14 -15.14
C MET A 243 -10.42 1.08 -15.07
N PRO A 244 -9.64 0.91 -16.16
CA PRO A 244 -8.52 -0.03 -16.18
C PRO A 244 -7.40 0.43 -15.23
N PHE A 245 -7.32 -0.20 -14.05
CA PHE A 245 -6.41 0.14 -12.97
C PHE A 245 -5.55 -1.09 -12.59
N PRO A 246 -4.25 -0.90 -12.25
CA PRO A 246 -3.51 0.34 -12.00
C PRO A 246 -2.99 1.05 -13.28
N GLY A 247 -1.98 0.54 -13.93
CA GLY A 247 -1.38 1.09 -15.15
C GLY A 247 -1.19 2.61 -15.12
N LEU A 248 -1.63 3.29 -16.19
CA LEU A 248 -1.52 4.74 -16.31
C LEU A 248 -2.33 5.52 -15.27
N LEU A 249 -3.42 4.94 -14.76
CA LEU A 249 -4.32 5.64 -13.84
C LEU A 249 -3.75 5.74 -12.42
N ALA A 250 -2.84 4.85 -12.03
CA ALA A 250 -2.12 4.98 -10.76
C ALA A 250 -1.05 6.08 -10.78
N ALA A 251 -0.55 6.44 -11.98
CA ALA A 251 0.57 7.37 -12.13
C ALA A 251 0.33 8.76 -11.52
N PRO A 252 -0.83 9.42 -11.70
CA PRO A 252 -1.03 10.75 -11.11
C PRO A 252 -0.94 10.74 -9.58
N ALA A 253 -1.53 9.76 -8.89
CA ALA A 253 -1.45 9.65 -7.43
C ALA A 253 -0.02 9.39 -6.95
N CYS A 254 0.69 8.49 -7.62
CA CYS A 254 2.09 8.16 -7.32
C CYS A 254 3.03 9.34 -7.55
N LEU A 255 2.89 10.03 -8.69
CA LEU A 255 3.67 11.24 -9.00
C LEU A 255 3.35 12.36 -8.02
N GLY A 256 2.08 12.51 -7.62
CA GLY A 256 1.65 13.46 -6.61
C GLY A 256 2.32 13.21 -5.25
N ALA A 257 2.34 11.96 -4.79
CA ALA A 257 3.02 11.57 -3.55
C ALA A 257 4.53 11.82 -3.65
N ALA A 258 5.15 11.43 -4.76
CA ALA A 258 6.55 11.65 -5.04
C ALA A 258 6.92 13.15 -5.02
N ALA A 259 6.10 14.00 -5.64
CA ALA A 259 6.28 15.45 -5.69
C ALA A 259 6.21 16.09 -4.30
N LEU A 260 5.23 15.70 -3.46
CA LEU A 260 5.10 16.18 -2.09
C LEU A 260 6.30 15.77 -1.23
N ILE A 261 6.72 14.50 -1.31
CA ILE A 261 7.87 13.98 -0.57
C ILE A 261 9.15 14.72 -0.99
N HIS A 262 9.35 14.92 -2.29
CA HIS A 262 10.53 15.58 -2.85
C HIS A 262 10.59 17.06 -2.50
N ALA A 263 9.50 17.81 -2.69
CA ALA A 263 9.42 19.22 -2.33
C ALA A 263 9.62 19.44 -0.83
N GLY A 264 8.96 18.62 0.00
CA GLY A 264 9.07 18.69 1.46
C GLY A 264 10.45 18.28 2.00
N ALA A 265 11.28 17.60 1.21
CA ALA A 265 12.67 17.32 1.57
C ALA A 265 13.56 18.58 1.47
N SER A 266 13.21 19.52 0.57
CA SER A 266 13.98 20.72 0.31
C SER A 266 13.44 21.95 1.05
N PHE A 267 12.11 22.16 1.05
CA PHE A 267 11.46 23.33 1.63
C PHE A 267 10.15 22.96 2.33
N GLN A 268 9.85 23.70 3.40
CA GLN A 268 8.53 23.64 4.03
C GLN A 268 7.55 24.51 3.22
N THR A 269 6.77 23.87 2.36
CA THR A 269 5.76 24.47 1.49
C THR A 269 4.42 24.62 2.20
N LEU A 270 3.46 25.36 1.60
CA LEU A 270 2.09 25.45 2.12
C LEU A 270 1.44 24.07 2.23
N SER A 271 1.54 23.23 1.18
CA SER A 271 0.99 21.86 1.18
C SER A 271 1.59 21.02 2.29
N THR A 272 2.92 21.05 2.47
CA THR A 272 3.59 20.26 3.54
C THR A 272 3.27 20.81 4.94
N ARG A 273 3.01 22.12 5.10
CA ARG A 273 2.53 22.69 6.37
C ARG A 273 1.12 22.21 6.69
N LEU A 274 0.20 22.21 5.71
CA LEU A 274 -1.16 21.69 5.89
C LEU A 274 -1.13 20.21 6.31
N LEU A 275 -0.32 19.40 5.63
CA LEU A 275 -0.12 17.99 5.99
C LEU A 275 0.54 17.82 7.38
N SER A 276 1.30 18.80 7.85
CA SER A 276 1.95 18.77 9.18
C SER A 276 1.04 19.19 10.34
N LEU A 277 -0.22 19.56 10.08
CA LEU A 277 -1.18 19.90 11.13
C LEU A 277 -1.46 18.72 12.05
N ALA A 278 -1.70 19.01 13.32
CA ALA A 278 -1.86 17.97 14.36
C ALA A 278 -2.93 16.91 14.02
N PRO A 279 -4.12 17.24 13.50
CA PRO A 279 -5.12 16.22 13.13
C PRO A 279 -4.62 15.29 12.02
N ALA A 280 -4.01 15.85 10.96
CA ALA A 280 -3.47 15.05 9.86
C ALA A 280 -2.34 14.12 10.33
N ARG A 281 -1.43 14.64 11.15
CA ARG A 281 -0.37 13.84 11.77
C ARG A 281 -0.91 12.72 12.65
N PHE A 282 -1.90 13.00 13.48
CA PHE A 282 -2.51 12.00 14.36
C PHE A 282 -3.08 10.84 13.55
N VAL A 283 -3.91 11.12 12.54
CA VAL A 283 -4.47 10.08 11.65
C VAL A 283 -3.35 9.33 10.93
N GLY A 284 -2.32 10.03 10.46
CA GLY A 284 -1.17 9.41 9.80
C GLY A 284 -0.37 8.45 10.69
N LEU A 285 -0.21 8.80 11.97
CA LEU A 285 0.47 7.94 12.94
C LEU A 285 -0.28 6.63 13.20
N ILE A 286 -1.61 6.68 13.24
CA ILE A 286 -2.46 5.48 13.43
C ILE A 286 -2.89 4.84 12.11
N SER A 287 -2.45 5.36 10.97
CA SER A 287 -2.90 4.92 9.63
C SER A 287 -2.72 3.43 9.38
N TYR A 288 -1.65 2.81 9.91
CA TYR A 288 -1.43 1.38 9.81
C TYR A 288 -2.53 0.58 10.55
N SER A 289 -2.82 0.94 11.79
CA SER A 289 -3.90 0.28 12.55
C SER A 289 -5.27 0.49 11.89
N LEU A 290 -5.54 1.72 11.41
CA LEU A 290 -6.76 1.99 10.64
C LEU A 290 -6.84 1.11 9.39
N TYR A 291 -5.72 0.94 8.68
CA TYR A 291 -5.68 0.12 7.46
C TYR A 291 -5.94 -1.36 7.72
N ILE A 292 -5.37 -1.94 8.78
CA ILE A 292 -5.55 -3.38 9.04
C ILE A 292 -6.90 -3.72 9.67
N TRP A 293 -7.54 -2.77 10.38
CA TRP A 293 -8.83 -2.99 11.01
C TRP A 293 -10.04 -2.63 10.14
N HIS A 294 -9.90 -1.67 9.19
CA HIS A 294 -11.07 -1.18 8.45
C HIS A 294 -11.82 -2.26 7.67
N TRP A 295 -11.12 -3.21 7.08
CA TRP A 295 -11.75 -4.22 6.24
C TRP A 295 -12.47 -5.30 7.04
N PRO A 296 -11.90 -5.90 8.10
CA PRO A 296 -12.63 -6.83 8.95
C PRO A 296 -13.86 -6.21 9.65
N ASP A 297 -13.80 -4.90 9.98
CA ASP A 297 -14.91 -4.19 10.64
C ASP A 297 -16.06 -3.86 9.67
N ILE A 298 -15.73 -3.48 8.42
CA ILE A 298 -16.71 -3.15 7.37
C ILE A 298 -17.26 -4.40 6.71
N TRP A 299 -16.48 -5.46 6.74
CA TRP A 299 -16.87 -6.72 6.14
C TRP A 299 -18.15 -7.23 6.81
N HIS A 300 -19.25 -7.24 6.03
CA HIS A 300 -20.52 -7.75 6.49
C HIS A 300 -20.36 -9.24 6.75
N TRP A 301 -20.22 -9.60 8.01
CA TRP A 301 -20.31 -10.98 8.47
C TRP A 301 -21.65 -11.51 7.94
N PRO A 302 -21.69 -12.38 6.93
CA PRO A 302 -22.94 -12.93 6.49
C PRO A 302 -23.46 -13.78 7.63
N VAL A 303 -24.33 -13.20 8.43
CA VAL A 303 -25.18 -14.00 9.31
C VAL A 303 -25.99 -14.84 8.36
N SER A 304 -25.56 -16.08 8.17
CA SER A 304 -26.31 -17.05 7.40
C SER A 304 -27.61 -17.28 8.18
N TYR A 305 -28.65 -16.55 7.80
CA TYR A 305 -30.00 -16.73 8.37
C TYR A 305 -30.52 -18.16 8.21
N THR A 306 -29.81 -18.99 7.44
CA THR A 306 -30.10 -20.42 7.29
C THR A 306 -29.93 -21.22 8.58
N HIS A 307 -29.22 -20.74 9.59
CA HIS A 307 -29.13 -21.39 10.90
C HIS A 307 -30.29 -21.08 11.85
N LEU A 308 -31.09 -20.05 11.56
CA LEU A 308 -32.24 -19.65 12.41
C LEU A 308 -33.61 -20.08 11.84
N THR A 309 -33.65 -20.61 10.63
CA THR A 309 -34.85 -21.31 10.15
C THR A 309 -34.80 -22.74 10.65
N LEU A 310 -35.41 -22.99 11.81
CA LEU A 310 -35.86 -24.32 12.19
C LEU A 310 -36.59 -24.95 10.98
N PRO A 311 -36.31 -26.20 10.62
CA PRO A 311 -37.07 -26.87 9.58
C PRO A 311 -38.52 -26.87 10.05
N THR A 312 -39.36 -26.10 9.36
CA THR A 312 -40.81 -26.26 9.49
C THR A 312 -41.10 -27.66 8.98
N ILE A 313 -41.30 -28.58 9.92
CA ILE A 313 -41.83 -29.91 9.66
C ILE A 313 -43.23 -29.70 9.09
N TYR A 314 -43.36 -29.77 7.77
CA TYR A 314 -44.66 -29.97 7.15
C TYR A 314 -45.08 -31.42 7.43
N SER A 315 -45.89 -31.58 8.50
CA SER A 315 -46.72 -32.76 8.67
C SER A 315 -47.89 -32.65 7.67
N VAL A 316 -47.93 -33.54 6.72
CA VAL A 316 -49.18 -33.96 6.08
C VAL A 316 -49.31 -35.45 6.30
#